data_91492a800f1ae0798da3dc2e7b0b1795
#
_entry.id   91492a800f1ae0798da3dc2e7b0b1795
#
_cell.length_a   1.000
_cell.length_b   1.000
_cell.length_c   1.000
_cell.angle_alpha   90.00
_cell.angle_beta   90.00
_cell.angle_gamma   90.00
#
_symmetry.space_group_name_H-M   'P 1'
#
loop_
_entity.id
_entity.type
_entity.pdbx_description
1 polymer ?
#
loop_
_entity_poly.entity_id
_entity_poly.type
_entity_poly.pdbx_seq_one_letter_code
_entity_poly.pdbx_strand_id
1 'polypeptide(L)'
;MDLLHQLKNQLFFEENTDGEPELYLVHRLDRPVGGVMVFARTKQAAASLTEQIKDHTFEKDYQAVLTGWLPDDEGTFRDFLLKDPKNNVSKVVKEGTKGAKEAILDYEVIDMMEDSKMKYTYCLIHLETGRHHQIRVQTSSRGFGIWGDTKYNPIYQKTKKKYKEIGLFAARIAFDHPTTHERMVFKADPVSYTHLRAHETS
;
A
#
# COMPACT_ATOMS: atom_id res chain seq x y z
N MET A 1 1.46 -18.24 10.46
CA MET A 1 2.74 -18.24 9.70
C MET A 1 2.74 -16.98 8.88
N ASP A 2 3.78 -16.15 8.93
CA ASP A 2 3.87 -14.93 8.12
C ASP A 2 4.49 -15.22 6.74
N LEU A 3 4.38 -14.24 5.83
CA LEU A 3 4.84 -14.39 4.44
C LEU A 3 6.36 -14.68 4.37
N LEU A 4 7.15 -14.03 5.21
CA LEU A 4 8.61 -14.23 5.23
C LEU A 4 8.98 -15.70 5.51
N HIS A 5 8.30 -16.31 6.49
CA HIS A 5 8.52 -17.71 6.83
C HIS A 5 8.06 -18.67 5.72
N GLN A 6 6.93 -18.36 5.07
CA GLN A 6 6.44 -19.15 3.92
C GLN A 6 7.44 -19.11 2.77
N LEU A 7 7.96 -17.91 2.43
CA LEU A 7 8.96 -17.75 1.38
C LEU A 7 10.29 -18.45 1.71
N LYS A 8 10.75 -18.39 2.95
CA LYS A 8 11.94 -19.13 3.38
C LYS A 8 11.77 -20.64 3.22
N ASN A 9 10.61 -21.17 3.61
CA ASN A 9 10.31 -22.59 3.41
C ASN A 9 10.28 -22.95 1.92
N GLN A 10 9.66 -22.14 1.09
CA GLN A 10 9.63 -22.37 -0.37
C GLN A 10 11.06 -22.39 -0.95
N LEU A 11 11.88 -21.39 -0.63
CA LEU A 11 13.27 -21.32 -1.07
C LEU A 11 14.11 -22.52 -0.59
N PHE A 12 13.90 -22.98 0.64
CA PHE A 12 14.57 -24.16 1.17
C PHE A 12 14.33 -25.40 0.31
N PHE A 13 13.07 -25.62 -0.12
CA PHE A 13 12.73 -26.74 -1.00
C PHE A 13 13.21 -26.56 -2.43
N GLU A 14 13.15 -25.35 -3.00
CA GLU A 14 13.53 -25.07 -4.37
C GLU A 14 15.05 -25.12 -4.58
N GLU A 15 15.83 -24.60 -3.62
CA GLU A 15 17.28 -24.50 -3.75
C GLU A 15 18.03 -25.72 -3.21
N ASN A 16 17.32 -26.63 -2.54
CA ASN A 16 17.89 -27.84 -1.94
C ASN A 16 19.17 -27.57 -1.11
N THR A 17 19.13 -26.51 -0.31
CA THR A 17 20.26 -26.04 0.50
C THR A 17 20.31 -26.75 1.84
N ASP A 18 21.50 -26.97 2.40
CA ASP A 18 21.71 -27.60 3.70
C ASP A 18 21.43 -26.66 4.91
N GLY A 19 20.90 -25.45 4.67
CA GLY A 19 20.64 -24.44 5.71
C GLY A 19 19.41 -23.59 5.44
N GLU A 20 18.93 -22.87 6.48
CA GLU A 20 17.83 -21.94 6.34
C GLU A 20 18.18 -20.81 5.37
N PRO A 21 17.40 -20.59 4.27
CA PRO A 21 17.69 -19.54 3.30
C PRO A 21 17.68 -18.16 3.94
N GLU A 22 18.70 -17.35 3.61
CA GLU A 22 18.71 -15.96 4.01
C GLU A 22 17.67 -15.16 3.22
N LEU A 23 16.78 -14.48 3.94
CA LEU A 23 15.76 -13.62 3.38
C LEU A 23 15.44 -12.47 4.33
N TYR A 24 15.55 -11.26 3.83
CA TYR A 24 15.43 -10.04 4.60
C TYR A 24 14.24 -9.21 4.13
N LEU A 25 13.43 -8.77 5.08
CA LEU A 25 12.30 -7.88 4.82
C LEU A 25 12.81 -6.46 4.59
N VAL A 26 12.50 -5.87 3.42
CA VAL A 26 12.86 -4.50 3.06
C VAL A 26 11.71 -3.53 3.37
N HIS A 27 10.51 -3.91 2.97
CA HIS A 27 9.27 -3.17 3.26
C HIS A 27 8.11 -4.14 3.50
N ARG A 28 6.97 -3.60 3.89
CA ARG A 28 5.79 -4.39 4.23
C ARG A 28 4.52 -3.76 3.68
N LEU A 29 3.54 -4.58 3.38
CA LEU A 29 2.16 -4.18 3.13
C LEU A 29 1.32 -4.33 4.40
N ASP A 30 0.22 -3.57 4.49
CA ASP A 30 -0.78 -3.78 5.51
C ASP A 30 -1.48 -5.14 5.29
N ARG A 31 -1.89 -5.79 6.34
CA ARG A 31 -2.45 -7.15 6.29
C ARG A 31 -3.56 -7.37 5.25
N PRO A 32 -4.52 -6.41 5.03
CA PRO A 32 -5.57 -6.56 4.02
C PRO A 32 -5.19 -6.04 2.63
N VAL A 33 -3.91 -5.73 2.38
CA VAL A 33 -3.40 -5.16 1.11
C VAL A 33 -2.58 -6.21 0.40
N GLY A 34 -2.96 -6.52 -0.84
CA GLY A 34 -2.20 -7.36 -1.75
C GLY A 34 -1.22 -6.56 -2.62
N GLY A 35 -0.43 -7.26 -3.42
CA GLY A 35 0.43 -6.65 -4.44
C GLY A 35 1.89 -7.02 -4.36
N VAL A 36 2.72 -6.22 -5.04
CA VAL A 36 4.15 -6.48 -5.22
C VAL A 36 4.92 -6.15 -3.94
N MET A 37 5.80 -7.07 -3.55
CA MET A 37 6.77 -6.90 -2.47
C MET A 37 8.15 -7.34 -2.92
N VAL A 38 9.20 -6.73 -2.36
CA VAL A 38 10.59 -7.15 -2.53
C VAL A 38 11.17 -7.61 -1.21
N PHE A 39 11.94 -8.70 -1.29
CA PHE A 39 12.76 -9.23 -0.21
C PHE A 39 14.21 -9.32 -0.69
N ALA A 40 15.14 -9.03 0.19
CA ALA A 40 16.56 -9.13 -0.14
C ALA A 40 17.12 -10.51 0.26
N ARG A 41 18.02 -11.07 -0.57
CA ARG A 41 18.69 -12.35 -0.31
C ARG A 41 19.97 -12.20 0.53
N THR A 42 20.45 -10.97 0.72
CA THR A 42 21.64 -10.67 1.51
C THR A 42 21.41 -9.44 2.38
N LYS A 43 22.16 -9.34 3.48
CA LYS A 43 22.16 -8.16 4.37
C LYS A 43 22.55 -6.89 3.62
N GLN A 44 23.52 -6.99 2.71
CA GLN A 44 24.00 -5.86 1.92
C GLN A 44 22.91 -5.34 0.99
N ALA A 45 22.20 -6.24 0.28
CA ALA A 45 21.06 -5.86 -0.55
C ALA A 45 19.94 -5.22 0.26
N ALA A 46 19.62 -5.78 1.44
CA ALA A 46 18.62 -5.20 2.34
C ALA A 46 19.00 -3.79 2.80
N ALA A 47 20.26 -3.55 3.13
CA ALA A 47 20.77 -2.23 3.51
C ALA A 47 20.66 -1.23 2.36
N SER A 48 21.10 -1.60 1.16
CA SER A 48 20.99 -0.76 -0.05
C SER A 48 19.55 -0.38 -0.37
N LEU A 49 18.61 -1.36 -0.40
CA LEU A 49 17.21 -1.08 -0.65
C LEU A 49 16.56 -0.24 0.47
N THR A 50 16.98 -0.42 1.71
CA THR A 50 16.52 0.41 2.83
C THR A 50 16.99 1.86 2.68
N GLU A 51 18.21 2.07 2.19
CA GLU A 51 18.71 3.41 1.91
C GLU A 51 17.91 4.08 0.79
N GLN A 52 17.66 3.38 -0.30
CA GLN A 52 16.82 3.89 -1.40
C GLN A 52 15.41 4.28 -0.92
N ILE A 53 14.83 3.57 0.06
CA ILE A 53 13.55 3.96 0.67
C ILE A 53 13.68 5.26 1.45
N LYS A 54 14.79 5.51 2.15
CA LYS A 54 15.03 6.75 2.90
C LYS A 54 15.27 7.93 1.97
N ASP A 55 15.99 7.69 0.87
CA ASP A 55 16.36 8.71 -0.13
C ASP A 55 15.24 8.95 -1.16
N HIS A 56 14.07 8.30 -0.99
CA HIS A 56 12.91 8.41 -1.88
C HIS A 56 13.18 8.00 -3.34
N THR A 57 14.21 7.17 -3.59
CA THR A 57 14.51 6.60 -4.91
C THR A 57 13.85 5.24 -5.13
N PHE A 58 13.35 4.62 -4.06
CA PHE A 58 12.51 3.43 -4.13
C PHE A 58 11.04 3.86 -4.31
N GLU A 59 10.52 3.71 -5.52
CA GLU A 59 9.15 4.11 -5.87
C GLU A 59 8.12 3.03 -5.50
N LYS A 60 6.93 3.48 -5.12
CA LYS A 60 5.79 2.62 -4.77
C LYS A 60 4.50 3.25 -5.27
N ASP A 61 3.86 2.57 -6.21
CA ASP A 61 2.57 2.97 -6.73
C ASP A 61 1.50 1.96 -6.33
N TYR A 62 0.36 2.49 -5.96
CA TYR A 62 -0.80 1.73 -5.52
C TYR A 62 -2.00 2.05 -6.41
N GLN A 63 -2.83 1.04 -6.63
CA GLN A 63 -4.18 1.22 -7.14
C GLN A 63 -5.12 1.23 -5.94
N ALA A 64 -6.04 2.19 -5.92
CA ALA A 64 -7.00 2.35 -4.84
C ALA A 64 -8.42 2.57 -5.36
N VAL A 65 -9.40 1.95 -4.68
CA VAL A 65 -10.82 2.23 -4.84
C VAL A 65 -11.28 2.99 -3.59
N LEU A 66 -11.61 4.25 -3.78
CA LEU A 66 -12.09 5.15 -2.73
C LEU A 66 -13.61 5.24 -2.77
N THR A 67 -14.26 5.44 -1.63
CA THR A 67 -15.69 5.75 -1.56
C THR A 67 -15.91 7.25 -1.71
N GLY A 68 -16.82 7.64 -2.61
CA GLY A 68 -17.03 9.03 -3.03
C GLY A 68 -16.25 9.39 -4.30
N TRP A 69 -16.60 10.51 -4.90
CA TRP A 69 -15.86 11.10 -6.01
C TRP A 69 -14.89 12.14 -5.49
N LEU A 70 -13.62 12.00 -5.84
CA LEU A 70 -12.62 13.04 -5.59
C LEU A 70 -12.99 14.31 -6.39
N PRO A 71 -12.75 15.50 -5.84
CA PRO A 71 -13.13 16.75 -6.50
C PRO A 71 -12.25 17.10 -7.69
N ASP A 72 -10.99 16.62 -7.69
CA ASP A 72 -9.99 16.92 -8.71
C ASP A 72 -9.46 15.60 -9.29
N ASP A 73 -9.11 15.62 -10.59
CA ASP A 73 -8.60 14.44 -11.30
C ASP A 73 -7.19 14.03 -10.85
N GLU A 74 -6.43 14.96 -10.29
CA GLU A 74 -5.11 14.71 -9.72
C GLU A 74 -4.85 15.64 -8.52
N GLY A 75 -3.93 15.25 -7.66
CA GLY A 75 -3.56 16.10 -6.53
C GLY A 75 -2.57 15.46 -5.57
N THR A 76 -2.13 16.26 -4.60
CA THR A 76 -1.20 15.85 -3.56
C THR A 76 -1.85 15.94 -2.19
N PHE A 77 -1.76 14.87 -1.41
CA PHE A 77 -2.13 14.89 0.01
C PHE A 77 -0.86 15.03 0.86
N ARG A 78 -0.78 16.14 1.59
CA ARG A 78 0.30 16.41 2.54
C ARG A 78 -0.30 16.56 3.93
N ASP A 79 0.16 15.74 4.87
CA ASP A 79 -0.30 15.71 6.26
C ASP A 79 0.84 15.35 7.22
N PHE A 80 0.61 15.54 8.51
CA PHE A 80 1.44 14.98 9.57
C PHE A 80 0.70 13.82 10.23
N LEU A 81 1.31 12.63 10.23
CA LEU A 81 0.72 11.42 10.78
C LEU A 81 1.37 11.03 12.10
N LEU A 82 0.55 10.76 13.10
CA LEU A 82 0.95 10.22 14.38
C LEU A 82 0.43 8.77 14.52
N LYS A 83 1.34 7.83 14.73
CA LYS A 83 1.00 6.43 15.02
C LYS A 83 0.63 6.27 16.49
N ASP A 84 -0.48 5.58 16.75
CA ASP A 84 -0.84 5.01 18.05
C ASP A 84 -0.45 3.51 18.06
N PRO A 85 0.64 3.14 18.71
CA PRO A 85 1.09 1.74 18.74
C PRO A 85 0.13 0.83 19.50
N LYS A 86 -0.55 1.35 20.53
CA LYS A 86 -1.46 0.57 21.38
C LYS A 86 -2.67 0.06 20.60
N ASN A 87 -3.25 0.92 19.77
CA ASN A 87 -4.42 0.58 18.97
C ASN A 87 -4.08 0.15 17.54
N ASN A 88 -2.79 0.21 17.17
CA ASN A 88 -2.29 -0.06 15.82
C ASN A 88 -3.04 0.75 14.74
N VAL A 89 -3.21 2.06 15.00
CA VAL A 89 -3.82 3.03 14.10
C VAL A 89 -2.90 4.24 13.92
N SER A 90 -3.12 5.01 12.87
CA SER A 90 -2.52 6.32 12.68
C SER A 90 -3.62 7.37 12.53
N LYS A 91 -3.31 8.62 12.78
CA LYS A 91 -4.23 9.75 12.62
C LYS A 91 -3.50 10.96 12.07
N VAL A 92 -4.21 11.80 11.34
CA VAL A 92 -3.74 13.12 10.95
C VAL A 92 -3.73 14.01 12.20
N VAL A 93 -2.64 14.73 12.37
CA VAL A 93 -2.43 15.68 13.48
C VAL A 93 -1.84 16.98 12.94
N LYS A 94 -1.83 18.01 13.77
CA LYS A 94 -1.20 19.30 13.41
C LYS A 94 0.31 19.14 13.30
N GLU A 95 0.90 19.92 12.40
CA GLU A 95 2.36 20.10 12.33
C GLU A 95 2.92 20.49 13.71
N GLY A 96 4.13 20.02 14.01
CA GLY A 96 4.77 20.24 15.31
C GLY A 96 4.29 19.30 16.43
N THR A 97 3.29 18.44 16.20
CA THR A 97 2.88 17.43 17.18
C THR A 97 4.04 16.45 17.44
N LYS A 98 4.42 16.28 18.72
CA LYS A 98 5.53 15.41 19.11
C LYS A 98 5.33 13.97 18.59
N GLY A 99 6.31 13.46 17.82
CA GLY A 99 6.29 12.12 17.25
C GLY A 99 5.52 11.99 15.93
N ALA A 100 4.86 13.05 15.47
CA ALA A 100 4.26 13.09 14.15
C ALA A 100 5.34 13.11 13.05
N LYS A 101 5.02 12.52 11.91
CA LYS A 101 5.89 12.49 10.73
C LYS A 101 5.13 12.98 9.51
N GLU A 102 5.79 13.78 8.69
CA GLU A 102 5.23 14.23 7.41
C GLU A 102 4.93 13.02 6.52
N ALA A 103 3.80 13.10 5.82
CA ALA A 103 3.28 12.08 4.92
C ALA A 103 2.80 12.75 3.64
N ILE A 104 3.37 12.36 2.50
CA ILE A 104 3.07 12.93 1.19
C ILE A 104 2.75 11.79 0.24
N LEU A 105 1.66 11.92 -0.48
CA LEU A 105 1.29 11.09 -1.61
C LEU A 105 0.69 11.94 -2.71
N ASP A 106 0.89 11.51 -3.95
CA ASP A 106 0.20 12.04 -5.11
C ASP A 106 -0.85 11.04 -5.58
N TYR A 107 -1.95 11.52 -6.15
CA TYR A 107 -2.97 10.68 -6.75
C TYR A 107 -3.37 11.18 -8.13
N GLU A 108 -3.76 10.25 -8.99
CA GLU A 108 -4.36 10.47 -10.30
C GLU A 108 -5.62 9.62 -10.41
N VAL A 109 -6.75 10.24 -10.77
CA VAL A 109 -8.03 9.56 -10.98
C VAL A 109 -7.99 8.85 -12.33
N ILE A 110 -8.21 7.55 -12.30
CA ILE A 110 -8.26 6.71 -13.50
C ILE A 110 -9.69 6.57 -13.99
N ASP A 111 -10.65 6.44 -13.04
CA ASP A 111 -12.05 6.25 -13.37
C ASP A 111 -12.95 6.65 -12.20
N MET A 112 -14.18 7.09 -12.52
CA MET A 112 -15.23 7.39 -11.55
C MET A 112 -16.44 6.50 -11.83
N MET A 113 -16.86 5.75 -10.84
CA MET A 113 -17.94 4.77 -10.94
C MET A 113 -19.02 5.07 -9.90
N GLU A 114 -20.24 4.65 -10.19
CA GLU A 114 -21.31 4.65 -9.20
C GLU A 114 -22.17 3.39 -9.36
N ASP A 115 -22.69 2.93 -8.25
CA ASP A 115 -23.75 1.93 -8.21
C ASP A 115 -25.01 2.53 -7.56
N SER A 116 -26.07 1.74 -7.41
CA SER A 116 -27.33 2.22 -6.81
C SER A 116 -27.19 2.72 -5.36
N LYS A 117 -26.04 2.55 -4.72
CA LYS A 117 -25.82 2.83 -3.29
C LYS A 117 -24.70 3.84 -3.04
N MET A 118 -23.65 3.79 -3.86
CA MET A 118 -22.43 4.54 -3.58
C MET A 118 -21.71 4.98 -4.85
N LYS A 119 -20.93 6.04 -4.68
CA LYS A 119 -19.97 6.55 -5.65
C LYS A 119 -18.60 6.07 -5.29
N TYR A 120 -17.74 5.84 -6.29
CA TYR A 120 -16.38 5.35 -6.13
C TYR A 120 -15.44 6.12 -7.05
N THR A 121 -14.21 6.32 -6.58
CA THR A 121 -13.09 6.77 -7.40
C THR A 121 -12.06 5.67 -7.47
N TYR A 122 -11.68 5.26 -8.68
CA TYR A 122 -10.52 4.41 -8.93
C TYR A 122 -9.34 5.30 -9.27
N CYS A 123 -8.27 5.21 -8.50
CA CYS A 123 -7.10 6.07 -8.68
C CYS A 123 -5.78 5.31 -8.54
N LEU A 124 -4.77 5.85 -9.20
CA LEU A 124 -3.37 5.54 -8.97
C LEU A 124 -2.85 6.44 -7.86
N ILE A 125 -2.04 5.90 -6.95
CA ILE A 125 -1.44 6.65 -5.84
C ILE A 125 0.06 6.40 -5.84
N HIS A 126 0.83 7.47 -5.94
CA HIS A 126 2.28 7.46 -5.77
C HIS A 126 2.66 7.86 -4.35
N LEU A 127 3.47 7.05 -3.68
CA LEU A 127 3.93 7.34 -2.32
C LEU A 127 5.31 8.00 -2.32
N GLU A 128 5.37 9.28 -2.05
CA GLU A 128 6.60 10.00 -1.69
C GLU A 128 7.16 9.51 -0.34
N THR A 129 6.31 9.25 0.62
CA THR A 129 6.64 8.74 1.94
C THR A 129 5.92 7.42 2.23
N GLY A 130 6.45 6.62 3.15
CA GLY A 130 5.87 5.32 3.52
C GLY A 130 5.49 5.25 5.01
N ARG A 131 4.54 6.07 5.48
CA ARG A 131 4.09 6.06 6.88
C ARG A 131 3.09 4.94 7.15
N HIS A 132 3.00 4.52 8.41
CA HIS A 132 2.08 3.47 8.83
C HIS A 132 0.63 3.81 8.47
N HIS A 133 -0.02 2.94 7.67
CA HIS A 133 -1.36 3.09 7.12
C HIS A 133 -1.60 4.39 6.33
N GLN A 134 -0.56 4.95 5.71
CA GLN A 134 -0.57 6.30 5.16
C GLN A 134 -1.75 6.57 4.23
N ILE A 135 -1.90 5.81 3.14
CA ILE A 135 -2.96 5.99 2.15
C ILE A 135 -4.34 5.93 2.84
N ARG A 136 -4.55 4.92 3.66
CA ARG A 136 -5.82 4.67 4.37
C ARG A 136 -6.23 5.84 5.26
N VAL A 137 -5.26 6.42 5.97
CA VAL A 137 -5.50 7.56 6.88
C VAL A 137 -5.74 8.84 6.11
N GLN A 138 -4.90 9.16 5.12
CA GLN A 138 -4.98 10.41 4.38
C GLN A 138 -6.26 10.49 3.54
N THR A 139 -6.66 9.41 2.87
CA THR A 139 -7.91 9.38 2.11
C THR A 139 -9.13 9.46 3.03
N SER A 140 -9.13 8.69 4.11
CA SER A 140 -10.26 8.68 5.06
C SER A 140 -10.43 10.02 5.78
N SER A 141 -9.34 10.72 6.13
CA SER A 141 -9.40 12.02 6.80
C SER A 141 -10.06 13.11 5.94
N ARG A 142 -10.11 12.90 4.63
CA ARG A 142 -10.77 13.77 3.64
C ARG A 142 -12.18 13.32 3.25
N GLY A 143 -12.66 12.23 3.87
CA GLY A 143 -13.99 11.68 3.57
C GLY A 143 -14.02 10.66 2.43
N PHE A 144 -12.89 10.34 1.82
CA PHE A 144 -12.74 9.40 0.70
C PHE A 144 -12.07 8.09 1.17
N GLY A 145 -12.66 7.42 2.16
CA GLY A 145 -12.07 6.20 2.72
C GLY A 145 -11.99 5.06 1.71
N ILE A 146 -11.01 4.18 1.86
CA ILE A 146 -10.83 3.03 0.98
C ILE A 146 -12.01 2.07 1.09
N TRP A 147 -12.46 1.52 -0.03
CA TRP A 147 -13.50 0.50 -0.08
C TRP A 147 -13.15 -0.70 0.80
N GLY A 148 -14.10 -1.14 1.62
CA GLY A 148 -13.93 -2.30 2.51
C GLY A 148 -13.06 -2.05 3.74
N ASP A 149 -12.48 -0.85 3.92
CA ASP A 149 -11.61 -0.57 5.07
C ASP A 149 -12.42 -0.33 6.35
N THR A 150 -12.58 -1.39 7.13
CA THR A 150 -13.30 -1.35 8.41
C THR A 150 -12.54 -0.61 9.52
N LYS A 151 -11.26 -0.29 9.32
CA LYS A 151 -10.45 0.42 10.32
C LYS A 151 -10.58 1.93 10.20
N TYR A 152 -10.59 2.48 8.99
CA TYR A 152 -10.54 3.92 8.76
C TYR A 152 -11.77 4.48 8.04
N ASN A 153 -12.44 3.71 7.16
CA ASN A 153 -13.60 4.20 6.43
C ASN A 153 -14.87 4.12 7.28
N PRO A 154 -15.51 5.27 7.63
CA PRO A 154 -16.69 5.30 8.49
C PRO A 154 -17.88 4.48 7.95
N ILE A 155 -17.99 4.34 6.62
CA ILE A 155 -19.04 3.54 5.96
C ILE A 155 -18.96 2.07 6.40
N TYR A 156 -17.74 1.54 6.57
CA TYR A 156 -17.51 0.13 6.89
C TYR A 156 -17.23 -0.14 8.38
N GLN A 157 -16.95 0.88 9.19
CA GLN A 157 -16.66 0.70 10.62
C GLN A 157 -17.81 0.06 11.40
N LYS A 158 -19.06 0.29 10.99
CA LYS A 158 -20.27 -0.25 11.64
C LYS A 158 -20.73 -1.57 11.04
N THR A 159 -20.09 -2.06 9.99
CA THR A 159 -20.50 -3.31 9.35
C THR A 159 -20.05 -4.53 10.15
N LYS A 160 -20.92 -5.55 10.21
CA LYS A 160 -20.53 -6.88 10.74
C LYS A 160 -19.74 -7.71 9.71
N LYS A 161 -19.73 -7.29 8.45
CA LYS A 161 -18.99 -7.97 7.37
C LYS A 161 -17.51 -7.79 7.59
N LYS A 162 -16.77 -8.88 7.61
CA LYS A 162 -15.31 -8.87 7.62
C LYS A 162 -14.81 -8.96 6.19
N TYR A 163 -14.12 -7.92 5.75
CA TYR A 163 -13.42 -7.93 4.47
C TYR A 163 -12.02 -8.51 4.67
N LYS A 164 -11.67 -9.51 3.86
CA LYS A 164 -10.32 -10.10 3.85
C LYS A 164 -9.33 -9.16 3.16
N GLU A 165 -9.82 -8.44 2.16
CA GLU A 165 -9.09 -7.47 1.35
C GLU A 165 -9.85 -6.14 1.34
N ILE A 166 -9.12 -5.06 1.12
CA ILE A 166 -9.67 -3.71 0.94
C ILE A 166 -9.32 -3.21 -0.45
N GLY A 167 -9.99 -2.19 -0.93
CA GLY A 167 -9.74 -1.58 -2.24
C GLY A 167 -8.38 -0.86 -2.34
N LEU A 168 -7.30 -1.54 -1.97
CA LEU A 168 -5.93 -1.02 -2.03
C LEU A 168 -4.97 -2.13 -2.42
N PHE A 169 -4.15 -1.89 -3.45
CA PHE A 169 -3.25 -2.86 -4.02
C PHE A 169 -1.91 -2.22 -4.39
N ALA A 170 -0.80 -2.81 -3.97
CA ALA A 170 0.55 -2.37 -4.36
C ALA A 170 0.83 -2.82 -5.80
N ALA A 171 0.59 -1.94 -6.76
CA ALA A 171 0.57 -2.26 -8.17
C ALA A 171 1.96 -2.22 -8.82
N ARG A 172 2.87 -1.36 -8.32
CA ARG A 172 4.20 -1.21 -8.88
C ARG A 172 5.21 -0.88 -7.79
N ILE A 173 6.41 -1.44 -7.94
CA ILE A 173 7.62 -0.97 -7.26
C ILE A 173 8.72 -0.75 -8.30
N ALA A 174 9.58 0.24 -8.06
CA ALA A 174 10.78 0.44 -8.85
C ALA A 174 11.95 0.86 -7.95
N PHE A 175 13.12 0.31 -8.19
CA PHE A 175 14.34 0.52 -7.41
C PHE A 175 15.57 0.20 -8.24
N ASP A 176 16.72 0.65 -7.81
CA ASP A 176 17.98 0.30 -8.45
C ASP A 176 18.52 -1.00 -7.83
N HIS A 177 18.93 -1.94 -8.69
CA HIS A 177 19.45 -3.22 -8.22
C HIS A 177 20.68 -3.01 -7.32
N PRO A 178 20.72 -3.60 -6.11
CA PRO A 178 21.75 -3.30 -5.11
C PRO A 178 23.20 -3.50 -5.55
N THR A 179 23.43 -4.31 -6.59
CA THR A 179 24.79 -4.65 -7.08
C THR A 179 25.07 -4.05 -8.45
N THR A 180 24.12 -4.17 -9.40
CA THR A 180 24.35 -3.71 -10.79
C THR A 180 23.97 -2.26 -11.01
N HIS A 181 23.18 -1.67 -10.09
CA HIS A 181 22.60 -0.33 -10.16
C HIS A 181 21.68 -0.10 -11.36
N GLU A 182 21.24 -1.18 -12.01
CA GLU A 182 20.24 -1.11 -13.07
C GLU A 182 18.86 -0.83 -12.47
N ARG A 183 18.08 0.06 -13.11
CA ARG A 183 16.71 0.34 -12.69
C ARG A 183 15.80 -0.85 -12.94
N MET A 184 15.24 -1.40 -11.89
CA MET A 184 14.29 -2.53 -11.93
C MET A 184 12.87 -2.02 -11.67
N VAL A 185 11.92 -2.55 -12.45
CA VAL A 185 10.48 -2.22 -12.31
C VAL A 185 9.69 -3.52 -12.29
N PHE A 186 8.87 -3.68 -11.25
CA PHE A 186 7.96 -4.81 -11.11
C PHE A 186 6.53 -4.31 -10.99
N LYS A 187 5.61 -4.94 -11.71
CA LYS A 187 4.19 -4.61 -11.73
C LYS A 187 3.35 -5.85 -11.49
N ALA A 188 2.21 -5.66 -10.85
CA ALA A 188 1.16 -6.65 -10.74
C ALA A 188 -0.20 -5.96 -10.84
N ASP A 189 -1.17 -6.67 -11.39
CA ASP A 189 -2.55 -6.19 -11.48
C ASP A 189 -3.43 -6.92 -10.46
N PRO A 190 -4.35 -6.20 -9.80
CA PRO A 190 -5.28 -6.82 -8.86
C PRO A 190 -6.27 -7.72 -9.61
N VAL A 191 -6.32 -8.99 -9.23
CA VAL A 191 -7.20 -10.00 -9.85
C VAL A 191 -8.69 -9.69 -9.62
N SER A 192 -9.02 -8.96 -8.55
CA SER A 192 -10.41 -8.78 -8.09
C SER A 192 -11.11 -7.50 -8.55
N TYR A 193 -10.40 -6.50 -9.07
CA TYR A 193 -11.05 -5.25 -9.52
C TYR A 193 -11.72 -5.36 -10.88
N THR A 194 -11.46 -6.43 -11.64
CA THR A 194 -12.19 -6.75 -12.87
C THR A 194 -13.67 -7.00 -12.64
N HIS A 195 -14.09 -7.40 -11.44
CA HIS A 195 -15.50 -7.60 -11.09
C HIS A 195 -16.29 -6.29 -10.91
N LEU A 196 -15.63 -5.18 -10.60
CA LEU A 196 -16.29 -3.86 -10.54
C LEU A 196 -16.61 -3.32 -11.95
N ARG A 197 -15.82 -3.69 -12.97
CA ARG A 197 -16.09 -3.36 -14.38
C ARG A 197 -17.14 -4.27 -15.03
N ALA A 198 -17.36 -5.48 -14.52
CA ALA A 198 -18.26 -6.47 -15.15
C ALA A 198 -19.76 -6.18 -14.96
N HIS A 199 -20.15 -5.18 -14.17
CA HIS A 199 -21.55 -4.79 -13.98
C HIS A 199 -22.05 -3.71 -14.94
N GLU A 200 -21.22 -3.23 -15.86
CA GLU A 200 -21.61 -2.21 -16.85
C GLU A 200 -22.11 -2.78 -18.20
N THR A 201 -22.12 -4.12 -18.38
CA THR A 201 -22.62 -4.76 -19.62
C THR A 201 -23.69 -5.81 -19.33
N SER A 202 -24.81 -5.36 -18.78
CA SER A 202 -26.03 -6.19 -18.77
C SER A 202 -27.25 -5.29 -18.76
#